data_8e958341b4f1850704dd655e169e2270
#
_entry.id   8e958341b4f1850704dd655e169e2270
#
_cell.length_a   1.000
_cell.length_b   1.000
_cell.length_c   1.000
_cell.angle_alpha   90.00
_cell.angle_beta   90.00
_cell.angle_gamma   90.00
#
_symmetry.space_group_name_H-M   'P 1'
#
loop_
_entity.id
_entity.type
_entity.pdbx_description
1 polymer ?
#
loop_
_entity_poly.entity_id
_entity_poly.type
_entity_poly.pdbx_seq_one_letter_code
_entity_poly.pdbx_strand_id
1 'polypeptide(L)'
;MEKPDFEKLPKNIEAEQALIGAILANNKALEKVSEFLLPKHFSDPVHAKIFEIMSNIINHERSADVITLKNYFEQQGILNDVGGMNYLIKLADSASPMTNVEYYGRFIYDKYLRRELIDTGYQIVNSAMTESADLEATDQIEQAEQHLFSLADQGNTQGDFIDFSQALGSTLGYIEQAYQREDKLSGLPTGLERLDKRLGGLTKSNLIIIAGRPAMGKTALATNIAYNVADFMSREKNIDKKEKGVAFFSLEMSSDELASRILSTVTQTPGQNMRTGEINNAEFTRIAAAVRELENIPLYIDDTPGLTIAAIRTRARRLKRTKGLGLIVIDYIQLITGSSKRGEANRVQELSEISRGLKILAKELNVPVIALSQLNRGVESRDDKRPLMSDLRESGSIEQDADVVMFVFRENYYIHNEEPKQKQNETPEHFTQRIEDWKKRDRETQNLAEVIIGKQRHGPTGMVKLFWNGQYAQFGNLASEEALPEQIGG
;
A
#
# COMPACT_ATOMS: atom_id res chain seq x y z
N MET A 1 -34.13 -0.53 19.20
CA MET A 1 -34.96 -0.84 18.00
C MET A 1 -35.09 -2.34 17.89
N GLU A 2 -36.29 -2.89 17.71
CA GLU A 2 -36.47 -4.34 17.51
C GLU A 2 -35.73 -4.80 16.26
N LYS A 3 -35.07 -5.98 16.34
CA LYS A 3 -34.48 -6.60 15.15
C LYS A 3 -35.54 -6.77 14.07
N PRO A 4 -35.18 -6.62 12.78
CA PRO A 4 -36.15 -6.81 11.70
C PRO A 4 -36.72 -8.21 11.77
N ASP A 5 -38.00 -8.29 11.48
CA ASP A 5 -38.73 -9.56 11.37
C ASP A 5 -38.04 -10.42 10.31
N PHE A 6 -37.56 -11.60 10.71
CA PHE A 6 -36.84 -12.54 9.84
C PHE A 6 -37.60 -12.90 8.57
N GLU A 7 -38.94 -12.82 8.58
CA GLU A 7 -39.77 -13.08 7.40
C GLU A 7 -39.64 -12.01 6.32
N LYS A 8 -39.25 -10.76 6.68
CA LYS A 8 -39.12 -9.61 5.77
C LYS A 8 -37.71 -9.43 5.17
N LEU A 9 -36.74 -10.25 5.61
CA LEU A 9 -35.39 -10.14 5.12
C LEU A 9 -35.29 -10.57 3.63
N PRO A 10 -34.41 -9.96 2.84
CA PRO A 10 -34.17 -10.33 1.45
C PRO A 10 -33.79 -11.79 1.29
N LYS A 11 -34.67 -12.61 0.67
CA LYS A 11 -34.46 -14.05 0.43
C LYS A 11 -35.07 -14.44 -0.91
N ASN A 12 -34.66 -15.58 -1.45
CA ASN A 12 -35.31 -16.21 -2.58
C ASN A 12 -35.13 -17.73 -2.47
N ILE A 13 -36.11 -18.34 -1.81
CA ILE A 13 -36.13 -19.78 -1.56
C ILE A 13 -36.16 -20.59 -2.85
N GLU A 14 -36.87 -20.11 -3.88
CA GLU A 14 -36.96 -20.80 -5.17
C GLU A 14 -35.61 -20.88 -5.88
N ALA A 15 -34.81 -19.80 -5.84
CA ALA A 15 -33.45 -19.80 -6.39
C ALA A 15 -32.53 -20.74 -5.62
N GLU A 16 -32.67 -20.83 -4.30
CA GLU A 16 -31.90 -21.76 -3.47
C GLU A 16 -32.25 -23.22 -3.80
N GLN A 17 -33.53 -23.54 -3.92
CA GLN A 17 -34.03 -24.87 -4.31
C GLN A 17 -33.55 -25.26 -5.71
N ALA A 18 -33.68 -24.34 -6.68
CA ALA A 18 -33.25 -24.56 -8.06
C ALA A 18 -31.74 -24.81 -8.17
N LEU A 19 -30.91 -24.09 -7.39
CA LEU A 19 -29.48 -24.28 -7.35
C LEU A 19 -29.11 -25.64 -6.74
N ILE A 20 -29.66 -25.97 -5.57
CA ILE A 20 -29.42 -27.27 -4.91
C ILE A 20 -29.85 -28.42 -5.83
N GLY A 21 -31.02 -28.30 -6.42
CA GLY A 21 -31.55 -29.29 -7.39
C GLY A 21 -30.61 -29.47 -8.59
N ALA A 22 -30.06 -28.38 -9.14
CA ALA A 22 -29.13 -28.45 -10.25
C ALA A 22 -27.84 -29.18 -9.87
N ILE A 23 -27.31 -28.98 -8.63
CA ILE A 23 -26.11 -29.68 -8.14
C ILE A 23 -26.41 -31.15 -7.89
N LEU A 24 -27.60 -31.50 -7.38
CA LEU A 24 -28.03 -32.90 -7.20
C LEU A 24 -28.17 -33.63 -8.53
N ALA A 25 -28.66 -32.94 -9.57
CA ALA A 25 -28.80 -33.51 -10.92
C ALA A 25 -27.43 -33.65 -11.63
N ASN A 26 -26.51 -32.74 -11.38
CA ASN A 26 -25.17 -32.76 -11.96
C ASN A 26 -24.16 -32.06 -11.01
N ASN A 27 -23.31 -32.84 -10.36
CA ASN A 27 -22.34 -32.32 -9.37
C ASN A 27 -21.35 -31.32 -9.93
N LYS A 28 -21.05 -31.31 -11.26
CA LYS A 28 -20.25 -30.27 -11.90
C LYS A 28 -20.86 -28.87 -11.79
N ALA A 29 -22.15 -28.76 -11.46
CA ALA A 29 -22.77 -27.48 -11.20
C ALA A 29 -22.15 -26.76 -9.98
N LEU A 30 -21.59 -27.51 -9.02
CA LEU A 30 -20.90 -26.93 -7.87
C LEU A 30 -19.68 -26.11 -8.27
N GLU A 31 -18.91 -26.57 -9.26
CA GLU A 31 -17.70 -25.86 -9.74
C GLU A 31 -17.98 -24.42 -10.16
N LYS A 32 -19.18 -24.14 -10.70
CA LYS A 32 -19.57 -22.80 -11.15
C LYS A 32 -19.88 -21.82 -10.03
N VAL A 33 -20.09 -22.29 -8.80
CA VAL A 33 -20.50 -21.45 -7.67
C VAL A 33 -19.60 -21.59 -6.44
N SER A 34 -18.77 -22.63 -6.38
CA SER A 34 -17.93 -22.94 -5.22
C SER A 34 -16.92 -21.84 -4.89
N GLU A 35 -16.51 -21.01 -5.85
CA GLU A 35 -15.56 -19.93 -5.66
C GLU A 35 -16.13 -18.77 -4.83
N PHE A 36 -17.43 -18.50 -4.93
CA PHE A 36 -18.04 -17.34 -4.29
C PHE A 36 -19.21 -17.67 -3.36
N LEU A 37 -19.83 -18.86 -3.50
CA LEU A 37 -21.00 -19.23 -2.71
C LEU A 37 -20.62 -20.17 -1.56
N LEU A 38 -20.97 -19.77 -0.36
CA LEU A 38 -20.73 -20.52 0.88
C LEU A 38 -22.06 -20.88 1.56
N PRO A 39 -22.11 -21.90 2.44
CA PRO A 39 -23.32 -22.29 3.17
C PRO A 39 -24.02 -21.12 3.90
N LYS A 40 -23.25 -20.21 4.49
CA LYS A 40 -23.77 -19.02 5.20
C LYS A 40 -24.54 -18.03 4.31
N HIS A 41 -24.42 -18.15 3.00
CA HIS A 41 -25.11 -17.25 2.05
C HIS A 41 -26.57 -17.64 1.81
N PHE A 42 -26.96 -18.86 2.15
CA PHE A 42 -28.35 -19.30 2.06
C PHE A 42 -29.19 -18.65 3.16
N SER A 43 -30.44 -18.33 2.83
CA SER A 43 -31.39 -17.76 3.79
C SER A 43 -32.10 -18.83 4.61
N ASP A 44 -32.28 -20.02 4.02
CA ASP A 44 -32.87 -21.16 4.69
C ASP A 44 -31.75 -22.02 5.35
N PRO A 45 -31.77 -22.21 6.68
CA PRO A 45 -30.78 -23.03 7.37
C PRO A 45 -30.72 -24.48 6.85
N VAL A 46 -31.86 -25.03 6.39
CA VAL A 46 -31.93 -26.37 5.79
C VAL A 46 -31.16 -26.41 4.48
N HIS A 47 -31.33 -25.40 3.61
CA HIS A 47 -30.59 -25.28 2.37
C HIS A 47 -29.08 -25.08 2.63
N ALA A 48 -28.73 -24.23 3.60
CA ALA A 48 -27.34 -24.03 4.02
C ALA A 48 -26.68 -25.37 4.40
N LYS A 49 -27.37 -26.18 5.20
CA LYS A 49 -26.89 -27.48 5.68
C LYS A 49 -26.79 -28.51 4.57
N ILE A 50 -27.77 -28.57 3.67
CA ILE A 50 -27.72 -29.45 2.50
C ILE A 50 -26.56 -29.07 1.59
N PHE A 51 -26.38 -27.77 1.30
CA PHE A 51 -25.30 -27.29 0.46
C PHE A 51 -23.90 -27.57 1.06
N GLU A 52 -23.75 -27.39 2.38
CA GLU A 52 -22.51 -27.73 3.11
C GLU A 52 -22.12 -29.19 2.91
N ILE A 53 -23.07 -30.09 3.13
CA ILE A 53 -22.81 -31.53 3.08
C ILE A 53 -22.59 -31.99 1.63
N MET A 54 -23.37 -31.48 0.66
CA MET A 54 -23.14 -31.74 -0.75
C MET A 54 -21.73 -31.30 -1.19
N SER A 55 -21.34 -30.09 -0.80
CA SER A 55 -20.02 -29.56 -1.13
C SER A 55 -18.92 -30.42 -0.53
N ASN A 56 -19.07 -30.87 0.71
CA ASN A 56 -18.10 -31.76 1.35
C ASN A 56 -17.99 -33.13 0.66
N ILE A 57 -19.11 -33.72 0.26
CA ILE A 57 -19.13 -35.03 -0.43
C ILE A 57 -18.44 -34.90 -1.79
N ILE A 58 -18.76 -33.85 -2.57
CA ILE A 58 -18.21 -33.62 -3.91
C ILE A 58 -16.70 -33.31 -3.84
N ASN A 59 -16.27 -32.50 -2.87
CA ASN A 59 -14.85 -32.18 -2.67
C ASN A 59 -14.01 -33.39 -2.29
N HIS A 60 -14.62 -34.47 -1.76
CA HIS A 60 -13.97 -35.76 -1.53
C HIS A 60 -14.13 -36.75 -2.71
N GLU A 61 -14.39 -36.24 -3.91
CA GLU A 61 -14.52 -37.01 -5.15
C GLU A 61 -15.65 -38.07 -5.11
N ARG A 62 -16.68 -37.84 -4.29
CA ARG A 62 -17.87 -38.71 -4.21
C ARG A 62 -19.08 -38.04 -4.88
N SER A 63 -19.98 -38.84 -5.41
CA SER A 63 -21.23 -38.32 -5.98
C SER A 63 -22.21 -37.94 -4.88
N ALA A 64 -22.66 -36.68 -4.91
CA ALA A 64 -23.74 -36.19 -4.07
C ALA A 64 -25.07 -36.29 -4.82
N ASP A 65 -25.85 -37.32 -4.54
CA ASP A 65 -27.23 -37.53 -5.06
C ASP A 65 -28.21 -37.70 -3.88
N VAL A 66 -29.50 -37.78 -4.18
CA VAL A 66 -30.55 -37.89 -3.16
C VAL A 66 -30.33 -39.09 -2.24
N ILE A 67 -29.85 -40.23 -2.76
CA ILE A 67 -29.62 -41.45 -1.98
C ILE A 67 -28.43 -41.30 -1.05
N THR A 68 -27.34 -40.74 -1.56
CA THR A 68 -26.13 -40.50 -0.80
C THR A 68 -26.36 -39.52 0.35
N LEU A 69 -27.08 -38.42 0.07
CA LEU A 69 -27.46 -37.45 1.09
C LEU A 69 -28.41 -38.05 2.14
N LYS A 70 -29.43 -38.82 1.71
CA LYS A 70 -30.30 -39.50 2.65
C LYS A 70 -29.50 -40.35 3.62
N ASN A 71 -28.64 -41.23 3.10
CA ASN A 71 -27.81 -42.13 3.96
C ASN A 71 -26.93 -41.33 4.92
N TYR A 72 -26.36 -40.21 4.46
CA TYR A 72 -25.54 -39.36 5.30
C TYR A 72 -26.36 -38.72 6.43
N PHE A 73 -27.54 -38.16 6.13
CA PHE A 73 -28.41 -37.56 7.11
C PHE A 73 -29.02 -38.56 8.08
N GLU A 74 -29.29 -39.80 7.65
CA GLU A 74 -29.74 -40.89 8.53
C GLU A 74 -28.64 -41.29 9.51
N GLN A 75 -27.40 -41.43 9.05
CA GLN A 75 -26.25 -41.74 9.93
C GLN A 75 -26.00 -40.64 10.96
N GLN A 76 -26.25 -39.40 10.64
CA GLN A 76 -26.13 -38.28 11.56
C GLN A 76 -27.37 -38.04 12.44
N GLY A 77 -28.47 -38.74 12.19
CA GLY A 77 -29.72 -38.61 12.91
C GLY A 77 -30.50 -37.32 12.65
N ILE A 78 -30.16 -36.58 11.56
CA ILE A 78 -30.72 -35.26 11.21
C ILE A 78 -31.61 -35.26 9.97
N LEU A 79 -31.98 -36.44 9.43
CA LEU A 79 -32.79 -36.52 8.21
C LEU A 79 -34.11 -35.78 8.33
N ASN A 80 -34.78 -35.86 9.48
CA ASN A 80 -36.03 -35.15 9.70
C ASN A 80 -35.86 -33.63 9.77
N ASP A 81 -34.74 -33.16 10.29
CA ASP A 81 -34.42 -31.73 10.42
C ASP A 81 -34.20 -31.05 9.05
N VAL A 82 -33.77 -31.84 8.05
CA VAL A 82 -33.60 -31.35 6.67
C VAL A 82 -34.85 -31.60 5.79
N GLY A 83 -35.99 -31.92 6.42
CA GLY A 83 -37.28 -32.09 5.71
C GLY A 83 -37.56 -33.49 5.17
N GLY A 84 -36.72 -34.46 5.52
CA GLY A 84 -36.88 -35.88 5.16
C GLY A 84 -36.60 -36.19 3.68
N MET A 85 -36.80 -37.48 3.31
CA MET A 85 -36.56 -37.95 1.95
C MET A 85 -37.43 -37.23 0.90
N ASN A 86 -38.68 -36.94 1.23
CA ASN A 86 -39.59 -36.27 0.30
C ASN A 86 -39.11 -34.87 -0.08
N TYR A 87 -38.45 -34.15 0.86
CA TYR A 87 -37.91 -32.84 0.56
C TYR A 87 -36.68 -32.91 -0.35
N LEU A 88 -35.81 -33.90 -0.14
CA LEU A 88 -34.63 -34.12 -1.00
C LEU A 88 -35.07 -34.47 -2.43
N ILE A 89 -36.13 -35.25 -2.61
CA ILE A 89 -36.71 -35.54 -3.94
C ILE A 89 -37.28 -34.26 -4.56
N LYS A 90 -38.03 -33.45 -3.80
CA LYS A 90 -38.57 -32.19 -4.27
C LYS A 90 -37.47 -31.22 -4.72
N LEU A 91 -36.35 -31.18 -4.01
CA LEU A 91 -35.19 -30.36 -4.43
C LEU A 91 -34.59 -30.86 -5.75
N ALA A 92 -34.44 -32.18 -5.92
CA ALA A 92 -33.95 -32.76 -7.17
C ALA A 92 -34.91 -32.47 -8.36
N ASP A 93 -36.22 -32.49 -8.14
CA ASP A 93 -37.24 -32.19 -9.14
C ASP A 93 -37.25 -30.68 -9.51
N SER A 94 -36.76 -29.79 -8.64
CA SER A 94 -36.66 -28.36 -8.90
C SER A 94 -35.37 -27.97 -9.67
N ALA A 95 -34.62 -28.93 -10.19
CA ALA A 95 -33.38 -28.73 -10.88
C ALA A 95 -33.48 -27.74 -12.05
N SER A 96 -32.60 -26.74 -12.05
CA SER A 96 -32.49 -25.76 -13.13
C SER A 96 -31.45 -26.21 -14.18
N PRO A 97 -31.57 -25.76 -15.44
CA PRO A 97 -30.54 -25.97 -16.44
C PRO A 97 -29.14 -25.47 -15.99
N MET A 98 -28.10 -26.18 -16.37
CA MET A 98 -26.70 -25.85 -16.07
C MET A 98 -26.28 -24.43 -16.47
N THR A 99 -26.95 -23.83 -17.46
CA THR A 99 -26.71 -22.46 -17.91
C THR A 99 -27.08 -21.40 -16.88
N ASN A 100 -28.00 -21.70 -15.97
CA ASN A 100 -28.54 -20.74 -15.00
C ASN A 100 -27.92 -20.88 -13.59
N VAL A 101 -27.07 -21.89 -13.36
CA VAL A 101 -26.48 -22.18 -12.03
C VAL A 101 -25.74 -21.00 -11.47
N GLU A 102 -24.86 -20.40 -12.25
CA GLU A 102 -24.07 -19.23 -11.82
C GLU A 102 -24.98 -18.03 -11.52
N TYR A 103 -26.02 -17.81 -12.35
CA TYR A 103 -26.98 -16.72 -12.13
C TYR A 103 -27.71 -16.88 -10.79
N TYR A 104 -28.19 -18.08 -10.46
CA TYR A 104 -28.84 -18.34 -9.18
C TYR A 104 -27.84 -18.20 -8.00
N GLY A 105 -26.62 -18.69 -8.15
CA GLY A 105 -25.59 -18.52 -7.15
C GLY A 105 -25.31 -17.03 -6.85
N ARG A 106 -25.14 -16.20 -7.90
CA ARG A 106 -24.96 -14.74 -7.75
C ARG A 106 -26.18 -14.06 -7.15
N PHE A 107 -27.38 -14.52 -7.48
CA PHE A 107 -28.63 -14.00 -6.92
C PHE A 107 -28.77 -14.30 -5.42
N ILE A 108 -28.44 -15.52 -4.99
CA ILE A 108 -28.41 -15.91 -3.57
C ILE A 108 -27.38 -15.05 -2.82
N TYR A 109 -26.20 -14.84 -3.42
CA TYR A 109 -25.14 -14.01 -2.85
C TYR A 109 -25.56 -12.53 -2.72
N ASP A 110 -26.23 -11.94 -3.72
CA ASP A 110 -26.79 -10.57 -3.62
C ASP A 110 -27.78 -10.44 -2.46
N LYS A 111 -28.66 -11.45 -2.27
CA LYS A 111 -29.60 -11.47 -1.15
C LYS A 111 -28.89 -11.57 0.21
N TYR A 112 -27.81 -12.35 0.29
CA TYR A 112 -26.98 -12.41 1.47
C TYR A 112 -26.34 -11.05 1.77
N LEU A 113 -25.71 -10.40 0.80
CA LEU A 113 -25.10 -9.07 0.99
C LEU A 113 -26.12 -8.04 1.49
N ARG A 114 -27.36 -8.09 0.99
CA ARG A 114 -28.43 -7.22 1.49
C ARG A 114 -28.81 -7.51 2.93
N ARG A 115 -28.83 -8.77 3.36
CA ARG A 115 -29.04 -9.13 4.76
C ARG A 115 -27.92 -8.61 5.66
N GLU A 116 -26.67 -8.79 5.25
CA GLU A 116 -25.50 -8.26 5.95
C GLU A 116 -25.53 -6.74 6.06
N LEU A 117 -25.93 -6.04 4.99
CA LEU A 117 -26.08 -4.58 5.01
C LEU A 117 -27.17 -4.14 6.00
N ILE A 118 -28.27 -4.87 6.07
CA ILE A 118 -29.34 -4.61 7.04
C ILE A 118 -28.81 -4.85 8.46
N ASP A 119 -28.13 -5.96 8.72
CA ASP A 119 -27.58 -6.27 10.06
C ASP A 119 -26.54 -5.24 10.48
N THR A 120 -25.62 -4.86 9.58
CA THR A 120 -24.64 -3.79 9.80
C THR A 120 -25.33 -2.46 10.14
N GLY A 121 -26.39 -2.10 9.41
CA GLY A 121 -27.18 -0.90 9.69
C GLY A 121 -27.78 -0.93 11.11
N TYR A 122 -28.32 -2.06 11.54
CA TYR A 122 -28.82 -2.24 12.91
C TYR A 122 -27.72 -2.16 13.96
N GLN A 123 -26.55 -2.75 13.70
CA GLN A 123 -25.40 -2.67 14.60
C GLN A 123 -24.96 -1.22 14.77
N ILE A 124 -24.87 -0.45 13.68
CA ILE A 124 -24.51 0.99 13.70
C ILE A 124 -25.51 1.77 14.55
N VAL A 125 -26.81 1.57 14.33
CA VAL A 125 -27.86 2.28 15.08
C VAL A 125 -27.80 1.91 16.57
N ASN A 126 -27.69 0.63 16.90
CA ASN A 126 -27.65 0.17 18.28
C ASN A 126 -26.37 0.65 18.99
N SER A 127 -25.22 0.61 18.33
CA SER A 127 -23.96 1.14 18.87
C SER A 127 -24.07 2.64 19.15
N ALA A 128 -24.65 3.41 18.23
CA ALA A 128 -24.82 4.85 18.39
C ALA A 128 -25.83 5.22 19.50
N MET A 129 -26.82 4.37 19.77
CA MET A 129 -27.80 4.58 20.86
C MET A 129 -27.28 4.15 22.23
N THR A 130 -26.22 3.36 22.29
CA THR A 130 -25.65 2.88 23.54
C THR A 130 -24.48 3.80 23.92
N GLU A 131 -24.69 4.67 24.92
CA GLU A 131 -23.61 5.44 25.50
C GLU A 131 -22.65 4.50 26.24
N SER A 132 -21.48 4.28 25.66
CA SER A 132 -20.38 3.55 26.28
C SER A 132 -19.30 4.57 26.67
N ALA A 133 -18.90 4.59 27.93
CA ALA A 133 -17.86 5.47 28.43
C ALA A 133 -16.48 5.22 27.79
N ASP A 134 -16.30 4.07 27.11
CA ASP A 134 -15.03 3.60 26.56
C ASP A 134 -14.92 3.72 25.02
N LEU A 135 -15.98 4.17 24.33
CA LEU A 135 -16.01 4.27 22.86
C LEU A 135 -16.46 5.66 22.44
N GLU A 136 -15.55 6.41 21.81
CA GLU A 136 -15.90 7.68 21.19
C GLU A 136 -16.72 7.47 19.89
N ALA A 137 -17.53 8.46 19.51
CA ALA A 137 -18.32 8.42 18.28
C ALA A 137 -17.45 8.24 17.02
N THR A 138 -16.22 8.75 17.04
CA THR A 138 -15.20 8.57 15.99
C THR A 138 -14.81 7.11 15.83
N ASP A 139 -14.64 6.36 16.94
CA ASP A 139 -14.31 4.93 16.91
C ASP A 139 -15.46 4.10 16.36
N GLN A 140 -16.71 4.48 16.68
CA GLN A 140 -17.91 3.83 16.15
C GLN A 140 -18.04 4.03 14.63
N ILE A 141 -17.70 5.21 14.12
CA ILE A 141 -17.65 5.50 12.67
C ILE A 141 -16.60 4.62 12.01
N GLU A 142 -15.39 4.53 12.57
CA GLU A 142 -14.32 3.69 12.01
C GLU A 142 -14.70 2.20 11.98
N GLN A 143 -15.33 1.70 13.04
CA GLN A 143 -15.84 0.33 13.06
C GLN A 143 -16.93 0.09 12.00
N ALA A 144 -17.85 1.03 11.82
CA ALA A 144 -18.88 0.96 10.80
C ALA A 144 -18.26 0.95 9.38
N GLU A 145 -17.28 1.82 9.12
CA GLU A 145 -16.53 1.85 7.85
C GLU A 145 -15.81 0.51 7.59
N GLN A 146 -15.15 -0.06 8.60
CA GLN A 146 -14.47 -1.36 8.48
C GLN A 146 -15.45 -2.49 8.16
N HIS A 147 -16.64 -2.52 8.81
CA HIS A 147 -17.67 -3.53 8.53
C HIS A 147 -18.22 -3.41 7.11
N LEU A 148 -18.61 -2.21 6.68
CA LEU A 148 -19.11 -1.97 5.33
C LEU A 148 -18.05 -2.31 4.28
N PHE A 149 -16.79 -2.01 4.59
CA PHE A 149 -15.66 -2.33 3.74
C PHE A 149 -15.46 -3.84 3.60
N SER A 150 -15.49 -4.60 4.70
CA SER A 150 -15.32 -6.06 4.66
C SER A 150 -16.42 -6.74 3.81
N LEU A 151 -17.64 -6.21 3.84
CA LEU A 151 -18.73 -6.67 2.99
C LEU A 151 -18.49 -6.39 1.50
N ALA A 152 -17.96 -5.20 1.17
CA ALA A 152 -17.63 -4.82 -0.20
C ALA A 152 -16.47 -5.67 -0.76
N ASP A 153 -15.49 -6.02 0.08
CA ASP A 153 -14.32 -6.82 -0.29
C ASP A 153 -14.67 -8.30 -0.48
N GLN A 154 -15.57 -8.86 0.35
CA GLN A 154 -16.10 -10.21 0.16
C GLN A 154 -16.87 -10.38 -1.17
N GLY A 155 -17.46 -9.30 -1.68
CA GLY A 155 -18.13 -9.29 -3.01
C GLY A 155 -17.16 -9.26 -4.19
N ASN A 156 -15.91 -8.92 -3.96
CA ASN A 156 -14.88 -8.73 -4.99
C ASN A 156 -13.87 -9.88 -5.04
N THR A 157 -14.29 -11.12 -4.74
CA THR A 157 -13.48 -12.32 -5.00
C THR A 157 -13.38 -12.61 -6.50
N GLN A 158 -13.05 -11.60 -7.30
CA GLN A 158 -12.55 -11.79 -8.66
C GLN A 158 -11.03 -11.98 -8.61
N GLY A 159 -10.60 -13.09 -8.05
CA GLY A 159 -9.27 -13.65 -8.25
C GLY A 159 -9.33 -14.80 -9.25
N ASP A 160 -10.00 -14.63 -10.39
CA ASP A 160 -9.97 -15.61 -11.46
C ASP A 160 -8.54 -15.76 -11.98
N PHE A 161 -8.15 -16.99 -12.31
CA PHE A 161 -6.93 -17.25 -13.06
C PHE A 161 -6.99 -16.43 -14.35
N ILE A 162 -6.02 -15.54 -14.54
CA ILE A 162 -5.87 -14.82 -15.80
C ILE A 162 -5.23 -15.79 -16.79
N ASP A 163 -5.84 -15.98 -17.95
CA ASP A 163 -5.26 -16.75 -19.02
C ASP A 163 -3.89 -16.18 -19.40
N PHE A 164 -2.91 -17.05 -19.60
CA PHE A 164 -1.54 -16.66 -19.92
C PHE A 164 -1.47 -15.79 -21.20
N SER A 165 -2.34 -16.05 -22.17
CA SER A 165 -2.44 -15.24 -23.38
C SER A 165 -2.86 -13.79 -23.08
N GLN A 166 -3.80 -13.60 -22.15
CA GLN A 166 -4.23 -12.28 -21.69
C GLN A 166 -3.12 -11.57 -20.92
N ALA A 167 -2.37 -12.30 -20.07
CA ALA A 167 -1.21 -11.77 -19.36
C ALA A 167 -0.10 -11.33 -20.34
N LEU A 168 0.15 -12.11 -21.41
CA LEU A 168 1.09 -11.76 -22.47
C LEU A 168 0.67 -10.48 -23.22
N GLY A 169 -0.61 -10.34 -23.55
CA GLY A 169 -1.14 -9.13 -24.20
C GLY A 169 -0.93 -7.88 -23.34
N SER A 170 -1.21 -7.97 -22.04
CA SER A 170 -0.96 -6.88 -21.10
C SER A 170 0.53 -6.54 -21.01
N THR A 171 1.40 -7.55 -20.94
CA THR A 171 2.85 -7.37 -20.89
C THR A 171 3.39 -6.71 -22.14
N LEU A 172 2.92 -7.11 -23.32
CA LEU A 172 3.31 -6.47 -24.59
C LEU A 172 2.93 -4.98 -24.60
N GLY A 173 1.73 -4.64 -24.13
CA GLY A 173 1.30 -3.25 -24.00
C GLY A 173 2.22 -2.41 -23.09
N TYR A 174 2.70 -2.97 -21.98
CA TYR A 174 3.70 -2.29 -21.13
C TYR A 174 5.05 -2.09 -21.84
N ILE A 175 5.52 -3.10 -22.58
CA ILE A 175 6.77 -3.03 -23.34
C ILE A 175 6.65 -1.97 -24.44
N GLU A 176 5.53 -1.93 -25.17
CA GLU A 176 5.29 -0.94 -26.22
C GLU A 176 5.26 0.49 -25.67
N GLN A 177 4.58 0.70 -24.54
CA GLN A 177 4.56 2.00 -23.85
C GLN A 177 5.96 2.45 -23.44
N ALA A 178 6.76 1.56 -22.85
CA ALA A 178 8.14 1.86 -22.47
C ALA A 178 9.03 2.11 -23.69
N TYR A 179 8.82 1.41 -24.79
CA TYR A 179 9.58 1.59 -26.04
C TYR A 179 9.30 2.92 -26.71
N GLN A 180 8.04 3.40 -26.65
CA GLN A 180 7.62 4.67 -27.28
C GLN A 180 8.03 5.90 -26.47
N ARG A 181 8.35 5.74 -25.16
CA ARG A 181 8.79 6.85 -24.31
C ARG A 181 10.25 7.22 -24.59
N GLU A 182 10.52 8.52 -24.67
CA GLU A 182 11.89 9.03 -24.86
C GLU A 182 12.82 8.66 -23.70
N ASP A 183 12.29 8.64 -22.47
CA ASP A 183 13.03 8.29 -21.25
C ASP A 183 13.26 6.78 -21.07
N LYS A 184 12.60 5.93 -21.89
CA LYS A 184 12.66 4.45 -21.83
C LYS A 184 12.39 3.87 -20.44
N LEU A 185 11.58 4.55 -19.62
CA LEU A 185 11.19 4.10 -18.29
C LEU A 185 9.90 3.29 -18.37
N SER A 186 9.89 2.15 -17.68
CA SER A 186 8.69 1.32 -17.53
C SER A 186 7.73 1.83 -16.44
N GLY A 187 8.27 2.58 -15.46
CA GLY A 187 7.54 3.15 -14.33
C GLY A 187 7.40 4.67 -14.38
N LEU A 188 6.90 5.25 -13.27
CA LEU A 188 6.86 6.70 -13.07
C LEU A 188 8.28 7.22 -12.80
N PRO A 189 8.70 8.33 -13.42
CA PRO A 189 10.01 8.91 -13.18
C PRO A 189 10.11 9.50 -11.77
N THR A 190 11.19 9.24 -11.05
CA THR A 190 11.48 9.90 -9.77
C THR A 190 11.98 11.34 -9.94
N GLY A 191 12.38 11.71 -11.17
CA GLY A 191 13.05 12.97 -11.47
C GLY A 191 14.55 12.96 -11.15
N LEU A 192 15.08 11.82 -10.71
CA LEU A 192 16.50 11.60 -10.40
C LEU A 192 17.07 10.60 -11.41
N GLU A 193 17.67 11.11 -12.50
CA GLU A 193 18.03 10.33 -13.68
C GLU A 193 18.84 9.06 -13.40
N ARG A 194 19.84 9.16 -12.51
CA ARG A 194 20.68 8.01 -12.15
C ARG A 194 19.88 6.96 -11.37
N LEU A 195 18.92 7.39 -10.55
CA LEU A 195 18.03 6.52 -9.82
C LEU A 195 17.02 5.88 -10.77
N ASP A 196 16.45 6.66 -11.68
CA ASP A 196 15.51 6.21 -12.70
C ASP A 196 16.13 5.17 -13.64
N LYS A 197 17.36 5.41 -14.12
CA LYS A 197 18.12 4.43 -14.92
C LYS A 197 18.36 3.11 -14.19
N ARG A 198 18.50 3.16 -12.87
CA ARG A 198 18.76 1.97 -12.03
C ARG A 198 17.50 1.20 -11.71
N LEU A 199 16.41 1.91 -11.38
CA LEU A 199 15.13 1.32 -11.00
C LEU A 199 14.23 0.95 -12.18
N GLY A 200 14.38 1.62 -13.33
CA GLY A 200 13.41 1.60 -14.43
C GLY A 200 12.18 2.47 -14.14
N GLY A 201 12.28 3.41 -13.17
CA GLY A 201 11.17 4.18 -12.63
C GLY A 201 10.39 3.44 -11.53
N LEU A 202 9.36 4.09 -10.99
CA LEU A 202 8.48 3.52 -9.96
C LEU A 202 7.40 2.66 -10.61
N THR A 203 7.55 1.34 -10.50
CA THR A 203 6.64 0.37 -11.14
C THR A 203 5.35 0.20 -10.35
N LYS A 204 4.21 0.14 -11.04
CA LYS A 204 2.89 -0.13 -10.45
C LYS A 204 2.90 -1.41 -9.62
N SER A 205 2.08 -1.46 -8.56
CA SER A 205 1.96 -2.59 -7.63
C SER A 205 3.22 -2.92 -6.81
N ASN A 206 4.28 -2.09 -6.90
CA ASN A 206 5.48 -2.27 -6.10
C ASN A 206 5.38 -1.56 -4.75
N LEU A 207 5.87 -2.24 -3.71
CA LEU A 207 6.18 -1.64 -2.42
C LEU A 207 7.67 -1.28 -2.38
N ILE A 208 7.97 0.01 -2.24
CA ILE A 208 9.31 0.58 -2.24
C ILE A 208 9.58 1.13 -0.85
N ILE A 209 10.61 0.64 -0.20
CA ILE A 209 11.02 1.11 1.13
C ILE A 209 12.20 2.06 0.98
N ILE A 210 12.08 3.26 1.60
CA ILE A 210 13.18 4.20 1.77
C ILE A 210 13.56 4.22 3.25
N ALA A 211 14.72 3.64 3.58
CA ALA A 211 15.15 3.51 4.96
C ALA A 211 16.42 4.35 5.24
N GLY A 212 16.64 4.70 6.49
CA GLY A 212 17.85 5.43 6.91
C GLY A 212 17.75 5.93 8.35
N ARG A 213 18.86 6.36 8.89
CA ARG A 213 18.91 6.98 10.22
C ARG A 213 18.28 8.38 10.19
N PRO A 214 17.86 8.94 11.35
CA PRO A 214 17.45 10.33 11.44
C PRO A 214 18.49 11.28 10.81
N ALA A 215 18.04 12.39 10.27
CA ALA A 215 18.84 13.41 9.59
C ALA A 215 19.56 12.98 8.28
N MET A 216 19.39 11.73 7.81
CA MET A 216 19.96 11.31 6.52
C MET A 216 19.20 11.88 5.31
N GLY A 217 18.00 12.42 5.49
CA GLY A 217 17.21 13.04 4.42
C GLY A 217 16.15 12.14 3.80
N LYS A 218 15.69 11.09 4.49
CA LYS A 218 14.61 10.20 4.00
C LYS A 218 13.36 10.96 3.53
N THR A 219 12.79 11.75 4.44
CA THR A 219 11.61 12.59 4.16
C THR A 219 11.87 13.55 3.01
N ALA A 220 13.06 14.15 2.94
CA ALA A 220 13.42 15.05 1.85
C ALA A 220 13.46 14.32 0.49
N LEU A 221 14.07 13.14 0.44
CA LEU A 221 14.10 12.32 -0.79
C LEU A 221 12.68 11.94 -1.22
N ALA A 222 11.86 11.46 -0.29
CA ALA A 222 10.48 11.08 -0.58
C ALA A 222 9.62 12.29 -1.02
N THR A 223 9.81 13.45 -0.39
CA THR A 223 9.12 14.71 -0.77
C THR A 223 9.54 15.17 -2.17
N ASN A 224 10.85 15.11 -2.49
CA ASN A 224 11.33 15.48 -3.83
C ASN A 224 10.78 14.52 -4.89
N ILE A 225 10.77 13.21 -4.62
CA ILE A 225 10.17 12.22 -5.54
C ILE A 225 8.67 12.49 -5.70
N ALA A 226 7.94 12.70 -4.60
CA ALA A 226 6.50 12.98 -4.65
C ALA A 226 6.17 14.23 -5.48
N TYR A 227 6.94 15.30 -5.27
CA TYR A 227 6.81 16.53 -6.04
C TYR A 227 7.13 16.32 -7.52
N ASN A 228 8.26 15.70 -7.84
CA ASN A 228 8.69 15.45 -9.22
C ASN A 228 7.66 14.60 -9.97
N VAL A 229 7.12 13.55 -9.34
CA VAL A 229 6.06 12.71 -9.92
C VAL A 229 4.78 13.51 -10.14
N ALA A 230 4.37 14.34 -9.17
CA ALA A 230 3.16 15.16 -9.28
C ALA A 230 3.31 16.21 -10.39
N ASP A 231 4.48 16.85 -10.49
CA ASP A 231 4.80 17.80 -11.56
C ASP A 231 4.81 17.12 -12.93
N PHE A 232 5.45 15.96 -13.06
CA PHE A 232 5.42 15.14 -14.27
C PHE A 232 3.97 14.81 -14.68
N MET A 233 3.14 14.33 -13.74
CA MET A 233 1.75 14.00 -14.00
C MET A 233 0.90 15.21 -14.40
N SER A 234 1.24 16.40 -13.92
CA SER A 234 0.52 17.64 -14.29
C SER A 234 0.76 18.02 -15.74
N ARG A 235 1.98 17.81 -16.25
CA ARG A 235 2.42 18.17 -17.60
C ARG A 235 2.08 17.13 -18.64
N GLU A 236 2.09 15.85 -18.26
CA GLU A 236 1.85 14.73 -19.18
C GLU A 236 0.35 14.59 -19.50
N LYS A 237 0.00 14.79 -20.79
CA LYS A 237 -1.39 14.75 -21.26
C LYS A 237 -1.92 13.32 -21.47
N ASN A 238 -1.03 12.36 -21.71
CA ASN A 238 -1.40 10.98 -22.07
C ASN A 238 -1.69 10.08 -20.86
N ILE A 239 -1.47 10.57 -19.63
CA ILE A 239 -1.82 9.80 -18.42
C ILE A 239 -3.32 9.88 -18.20
N ASP A 240 -3.97 8.73 -17.95
CA ASP A 240 -5.39 8.68 -17.56
C ASP A 240 -5.64 9.54 -16.31
N LYS A 241 -6.72 10.32 -16.32
CA LYS A 241 -7.13 11.12 -15.16
C LYS A 241 -7.25 10.30 -13.87
N LYS A 242 -7.62 9.03 -13.98
CA LYS A 242 -7.70 8.10 -12.84
C LYS A 242 -6.35 7.72 -12.24
N GLU A 243 -5.27 7.96 -12.97
CA GLU A 243 -3.89 7.69 -12.56
C GLU A 243 -3.10 8.97 -12.22
N LYS A 244 -3.72 10.14 -12.37
CA LYS A 244 -3.11 11.43 -12.05
C LYS A 244 -3.35 11.77 -10.59
N GLY A 245 -2.34 11.67 -9.77
CA GLY A 245 -2.38 12.10 -8.37
C GLY A 245 -1.33 11.40 -7.53
N VAL A 246 -0.81 12.14 -6.56
CA VAL A 246 0.12 11.65 -5.56
C VAL A 246 -0.52 11.83 -4.20
N ALA A 247 -0.69 10.75 -3.43
CA ALA A 247 -1.12 10.80 -2.03
C ALA A 247 0.13 10.78 -1.14
N PHE A 248 0.26 11.75 -0.26
CA PHE A 248 1.32 11.81 0.74
C PHE A 248 0.70 11.74 2.14
N PHE A 249 0.86 10.60 2.81
CA PHE A 249 0.50 10.43 4.22
C PHE A 249 1.68 10.84 5.10
N SER A 250 1.57 12.03 5.70
CA SER A 250 2.60 12.63 6.54
C SER A 250 2.25 12.42 8.01
N LEU A 251 2.70 11.30 8.59
CA LEU A 251 2.34 10.95 9.96
C LEU A 251 3.25 11.62 11.01
N GLU A 252 4.37 12.22 10.59
CA GLU A 252 5.33 12.90 11.45
C GLU A 252 5.25 14.43 11.36
N MET A 253 5.01 14.94 10.15
CA MET A 253 5.08 16.39 9.86
C MET A 253 3.72 16.92 9.45
N SER A 254 3.45 18.18 9.75
CA SER A 254 2.25 18.86 9.26
C SER A 254 2.29 19.10 7.75
N SER A 255 1.11 19.28 7.16
CA SER A 255 0.96 19.63 5.73
C SER A 255 1.68 20.94 5.38
N ASP A 256 1.68 21.93 6.28
CA ASP A 256 2.36 23.22 6.10
C ASP A 256 3.88 23.07 6.07
N GLU A 257 4.44 22.20 6.93
CA GLU A 257 5.87 21.93 6.94
C GLU A 257 6.32 21.22 5.65
N LEU A 258 5.50 20.28 5.15
CA LEU A 258 5.78 19.60 3.89
C LEU A 258 5.70 20.57 2.70
N ALA A 259 4.67 21.41 2.65
CA ALA A 259 4.51 22.46 1.64
C ALA A 259 5.68 23.45 1.67
N SER A 260 6.11 23.87 2.87
CA SER A 260 7.26 24.76 3.05
C SER A 260 8.58 24.12 2.49
N ARG A 261 8.78 22.81 2.67
CA ARG A 261 9.93 22.11 2.07
C ARG A 261 9.88 22.11 0.55
N ILE A 262 8.72 21.87 -0.03
CA ILE A 262 8.55 21.91 -1.49
C ILE A 262 8.83 23.32 -2.00
N LEU A 263 8.27 24.34 -1.37
CA LEU A 263 8.53 25.74 -1.71
C LEU A 263 10.02 26.09 -1.61
N SER A 264 10.71 25.65 -0.54
CA SER A 264 12.15 25.86 -0.37
C SER A 264 12.94 25.24 -1.53
N THR A 265 12.59 24.00 -1.93
CA THR A 265 13.22 23.32 -3.05
C THR A 265 12.99 24.04 -4.37
N VAL A 266 11.74 24.46 -4.66
CA VAL A 266 11.36 25.09 -5.94
C VAL A 266 11.91 26.49 -6.06
N THR A 267 11.83 27.29 -4.98
CA THR A 267 12.24 28.69 -5.01
C THR A 267 13.70 28.93 -4.70
N GLN A 268 14.44 27.90 -4.29
CA GLN A 268 15.81 28.01 -3.82
C GLN A 268 15.94 29.08 -2.70
N THR A 269 14.94 29.10 -1.79
CA THR A 269 14.94 29.95 -0.61
C THR A 269 15.09 29.07 0.62
N PRO A 270 16.06 29.32 1.53
CA PRO A 270 16.26 28.48 2.70
C PRO A 270 15.00 28.36 3.55
N GLY A 271 14.60 27.12 3.88
CA GLY A 271 13.38 26.88 4.67
C GLY A 271 13.40 27.56 6.04
N GLN A 272 14.58 27.74 6.63
CA GLN A 272 14.76 28.48 7.88
C GLN A 272 14.37 29.96 7.70
N ASN A 273 14.82 30.60 6.62
CA ASN A 273 14.51 32.00 6.34
C ASN A 273 13.02 32.21 6.11
N MET A 274 12.35 31.28 5.43
CA MET A 274 10.90 31.33 5.27
C MET A 274 10.17 31.24 6.62
N ARG A 275 10.65 30.40 7.52
CA ARG A 275 10.06 30.21 8.85
C ARG A 275 10.31 31.40 9.79
N THR A 276 11.50 32.03 9.71
CA THR A 276 11.84 33.20 10.56
C THR A 276 11.38 34.53 9.95
N GLY A 277 10.93 34.54 8.68
CA GLY A 277 10.58 35.77 7.96
C GLY A 277 11.79 36.55 7.46
N GLU A 278 12.97 35.98 7.51
CA GLU A 278 14.23 36.57 7.03
C GLU A 278 14.36 36.43 5.50
N ILE A 279 13.36 36.94 4.77
CA ILE A 279 13.26 36.90 3.31
C ILE A 279 13.20 38.32 2.76
N ASN A 280 13.87 38.56 1.64
CA ASN A 280 13.80 39.86 0.97
C ASN A 280 12.61 39.94 -0.02
N ASN A 281 12.32 41.13 -0.54
CA ASN A 281 11.19 41.32 -1.46
C ASN A 281 11.28 40.48 -2.75
N ALA A 282 12.47 40.24 -3.27
CA ALA A 282 12.67 39.41 -4.45
C ALA A 282 12.38 37.94 -4.16
N GLU A 283 12.80 37.44 -3.02
CA GLU A 283 12.49 36.09 -2.54
C GLU A 283 10.99 35.92 -2.29
N PHE A 284 10.35 36.90 -1.63
CA PHE A 284 8.92 36.87 -1.43
C PHE A 284 8.12 36.86 -2.74
N THR A 285 8.52 37.65 -3.72
CA THR A 285 7.89 37.66 -5.05
C THR A 285 8.04 36.32 -5.74
N ARG A 286 9.23 35.70 -5.65
CA ARG A 286 9.53 34.37 -6.22
C ARG A 286 8.70 33.29 -5.55
N ILE A 287 8.55 33.32 -4.22
CA ILE A 287 7.70 32.40 -3.46
C ILE A 287 6.22 32.57 -3.90
N ALA A 288 5.73 33.79 -3.97
CA ALA A 288 4.34 34.05 -4.38
C ALA A 288 4.04 33.59 -5.83
N ALA A 289 5.01 33.71 -6.72
CA ALA A 289 4.89 33.15 -8.09
C ALA A 289 4.86 31.62 -8.06
N ALA A 290 5.76 30.98 -7.32
CA ALA A 290 5.81 29.53 -7.19
C ALA A 290 4.52 28.94 -6.59
N VAL A 291 3.91 29.59 -5.60
CA VAL A 291 2.61 29.16 -5.03
C VAL A 291 1.55 29.05 -6.12
N ARG A 292 1.44 30.04 -7.02
CA ARG A 292 0.46 30.01 -8.11
C ARG A 292 0.70 28.87 -9.12
N GLU A 293 1.96 28.53 -9.38
CA GLU A 293 2.32 27.41 -10.26
C GLU A 293 2.00 26.07 -9.60
N LEU A 294 2.22 25.98 -8.28
CA LEU A 294 2.03 24.76 -7.51
C LEU A 294 0.55 24.45 -7.18
N GLU A 295 -0.35 25.43 -7.23
CA GLU A 295 -1.78 25.24 -6.93
C GLU A 295 -2.44 24.12 -7.74
N ASN A 296 -1.99 23.88 -8.95
CA ASN A 296 -2.60 22.91 -9.86
C ASN A 296 -1.88 21.54 -9.87
N ILE A 297 -0.83 21.38 -9.09
CA ILE A 297 -0.11 20.11 -9.01
C ILE A 297 -0.94 19.07 -8.25
N PRO A 298 -1.15 17.85 -8.80
CA PRO A 298 -2.01 16.85 -8.19
C PRO A 298 -1.30 16.11 -7.04
N LEU A 299 -0.87 16.85 -6.01
CA LEU A 299 -0.28 16.35 -4.78
C LEU A 299 -1.26 16.57 -3.62
N TYR A 300 -1.67 15.50 -2.97
CA TYR A 300 -2.65 15.49 -1.89
C TYR A 300 -1.98 15.02 -0.61
N ILE A 301 -2.02 15.86 0.43
CA ILE A 301 -1.36 15.61 1.73
C ILE A 301 -2.43 15.26 2.76
N ASP A 302 -2.18 14.22 3.53
CA ASP A 302 -2.95 13.82 4.69
C ASP A 302 -2.01 13.73 5.89
N ASP A 303 -2.14 14.66 6.83
CA ASP A 303 -1.30 14.77 8.02
C ASP A 303 -2.03 14.33 9.31
N THR A 304 -3.09 13.52 9.14
CA THR A 304 -3.81 12.95 10.29
C THR A 304 -2.90 11.99 11.06
N PRO A 305 -2.67 12.22 12.35
CA PRO A 305 -1.84 11.33 13.16
C PRO A 305 -2.56 10.02 13.48
N GLY A 306 -1.77 8.96 13.75
CA GLY A 306 -2.29 7.71 14.29
C GLY A 306 -3.17 6.90 13.33
N LEU A 307 -3.01 7.08 12.01
CA LEU A 307 -3.77 6.32 11.03
C LEU A 307 -3.45 4.82 11.11
N THR A 308 -4.50 4.00 11.00
CA THR A 308 -4.37 2.56 10.78
C THR A 308 -4.14 2.24 9.30
N ILE A 309 -3.61 1.06 8.98
CA ILE A 309 -3.47 0.62 7.58
C ILE A 309 -4.83 0.56 6.85
N ALA A 310 -5.90 0.24 7.58
CA ALA A 310 -7.26 0.21 7.05
C ALA A 310 -7.73 1.64 6.68
N ALA A 311 -7.48 2.63 7.54
CA ALA A 311 -7.81 4.03 7.28
C ALA A 311 -7.03 4.58 6.06
N ILE A 312 -5.71 4.32 5.98
CA ILE A 312 -4.88 4.68 4.82
C ILE A 312 -5.47 4.08 3.54
N ARG A 313 -5.83 2.80 3.56
CA ARG A 313 -6.42 2.09 2.42
C ARG A 313 -7.74 2.73 1.97
N THR A 314 -8.63 3.03 2.91
CA THR A 314 -9.94 3.66 2.63
C THR A 314 -9.77 5.04 2.02
N ARG A 315 -8.88 5.88 2.58
CA ARG A 315 -8.58 7.23 2.08
C ARG A 315 -7.93 7.21 0.70
N ALA A 316 -6.98 6.32 0.47
CA ALA A 316 -6.33 6.14 -0.83
C ALA A 316 -7.31 5.68 -1.92
N ARG A 317 -8.22 4.75 -1.62
CA ARG A 317 -9.32 4.33 -2.52
C ARG A 317 -10.27 5.49 -2.86
N ARG A 318 -10.67 6.26 -1.84
CA ARG A 318 -11.51 7.45 -2.02
C ARG A 318 -10.83 8.46 -2.94
N LEU A 319 -9.54 8.75 -2.70
CA LEU A 319 -8.78 9.67 -3.53
C LEU A 319 -8.68 9.16 -4.98
N LYS A 320 -8.35 7.88 -5.19
CA LYS A 320 -8.29 7.27 -6.52
C LYS A 320 -9.61 7.40 -7.29
N ARG A 321 -10.74 7.19 -6.60
CA ARG A 321 -12.07 7.31 -7.23
C ARG A 321 -12.46 8.75 -7.56
N THR A 322 -12.08 9.74 -6.73
CA THR A 322 -12.56 11.12 -6.85
C THR A 322 -11.63 12.03 -7.63
N LYS A 323 -10.32 11.85 -7.49
CA LYS A 323 -9.28 12.72 -8.07
C LYS A 323 -8.32 11.98 -8.98
N GLY A 324 -8.22 10.65 -8.87
CA GLY A 324 -7.18 9.83 -9.47
C GLY A 324 -6.00 9.63 -8.53
N LEU A 325 -5.22 8.56 -8.76
CA LEU A 325 -4.07 8.22 -7.92
C LEU A 325 -3.06 7.38 -8.72
N GLY A 326 -1.81 7.83 -8.75
CA GLY A 326 -0.71 7.17 -9.42
C GLY A 326 0.48 6.85 -8.51
N LEU A 327 0.59 7.47 -7.32
CA LEU A 327 1.64 7.20 -6.35
C LEU A 327 1.11 7.41 -4.94
N ILE A 328 1.53 6.55 -4.01
CA ILE A 328 1.32 6.73 -2.56
C ILE A 328 2.68 6.86 -1.88
N VAL A 329 2.81 7.86 -0.99
CA VAL A 329 3.98 8.05 -0.13
C VAL A 329 3.53 8.06 1.32
N ILE A 330 4.24 7.37 2.21
CA ILE A 330 3.91 7.25 3.64
C ILE A 330 5.17 7.54 4.47
N ASP A 331 5.11 8.58 5.30
CA ASP A 331 6.19 9.02 6.18
C ASP A 331 5.74 8.97 7.65
N TYR A 332 6.14 7.98 8.42
CA TYR A 332 6.84 6.73 8.19
C TYR A 332 6.09 5.55 8.85
N ILE A 333 6.41 4.31 8.44
CA ILE A 333 5.62 3.11 8.77
C ILE A 333 5.52 2.82 10.28
N GLN A 334 6.50 3.21 11.08
CA GLN A 334 6.48 3.00 12.53
C GLN A 334 5.49 3.89 13.27
N LEU A 335 4.89 4.90 12.61
CA LEU A 335 3.82 5.74 13.18
C LEU A 335 2.41 5.23 12.82
N ILE A 336 2.31 4.24 11.94
CA ILE A 336 1.03 3.60 11.65
C ILE A 336 0.59 2.81 12.88
N THR A 337 -0.66 3.02 13.29
CA THR A 337 -1.24 2.33 14.45
C THR A 337 -1.67 0.92 14.06
N GLY A 338 -1.23 -0.07 14.82
CA GLY A 338 -1.67 -1.46 14.64
C GLY A 338 -3.03 -1.74 15.24
N SER A 339 -3.60 -2.89 14.90
CA SER A 339 -4.93 -3.32 15.36
C SER A 339 -4.97 -3.79 16.82
N SER A 340 -3.84 -3.99 17.50
CA SER A 340 -3.78 -4.55 18.87
C SER A 340 -3.12 -3.63 19.89
N LYS A 341 -3.83 -3.29 20.96
CA LYS A 341 -3.35 -2.50 22.12
C LYS A 341 -2.44 -3.32 23.07
N ARG A 342 -1.39 -4.02 22.62
CA ARG A 342 -0.52 -4.82 23.52
C ARG A 342 0.97 -4.71 23.22
N GLY A 343 1.73 -4.54 24.28
CA GLY A 343 3.19 -4.45 24.56
C GLY A 343 4.26 -4.76 23.50
N GLU A 344 5.51 -4.41 23.78
CA GLU A 344 6.69 -4.42 22.89
C GLU A 344 6.96 -5.75 22.14
N ALA A 345 6.61 -6.91 22.71
CA ALA A 345 6.73 -8.21 22.04
C ALA A 345 5.86 -8.33 20.76
N ASN A 346 4.90 -7.44 20.59
CA ASN A 346 3.97 -7.40 19.47
C ASN A 346 4.42 -6.46 18.33
N ARG A 347 5.47 -5.63 18.55
CA ARG A 347 5.87 -4.60 17.56
C ARG A 347 6.37 -5.18 16.25
N VAL A 348 7.12 -6.28 16.31
CA VAL A 348 7.59 -6.98 15.10
C VAL A 348 6.42 -7.54 14.31
N GLN A 349 5.43 -8.11 15.00
CA GLN A 349 4.23 -8.65 14.35
C GLN A 349 3.37 -7.53 13.76
N GLU A 350 3.21 -6.42 14.46
CA GLU A 350 2.49 -5.23 14.00
C GLU A 350 3.12 -4.64 12.73
N LEU A 351 4.44 -4.47 12.69
CA LEU A 351 5.16 -4.02 11.49
C LEU A 351 5.03 -5.02 10.34
N SER A 352 4.92 -6.31 10.64
CA SER A 352 4.67 -7.35 9.64
C SER A 352 3.28 -7.25 9.02
N GLU A 353 2.26 -6.99 9.84
CA GLU A 353 0.90 -6.75 9.35
C GLU A 353 0.81 -5.48 8.52
N ILE A 354 1.49 -4.41 8.95
CA ILE A 354 1.55 -3.13 8.21
C ILE A 354 2.23 -3.32 6.85
N SER A 355 3.42 -3.96 6.80
CA SER A 355 4.15 -4.14 5.54
C SER A 355 3.37 -4.97 4.54
N ARG A 356 2.76 -6.08 5.01
CA ARG A 356 1.86 -6.90 4.18
C ARG A 356 0.65 -6.09 3.70
N GLY A 357 0.04 -5.29 4.58
CA GLY A 357 -1.08 -4.41 4.25
C GLY A 357 -0.73 -3.38 3.18
N LEU A 358 0.46 -2.77 3.26
CA LEU A 358 0.97 -1.85 2.25
C LEU A 358 1.23 -2.53 0.91
N LYS A 359 1.76 -3.76 0.92
CA LYS A 359 1.94 -4.54 -0.32
C LYS A 359 0.60 -4.92 -0.97
N ILE A 360 -0.39 -5.29 -0.17
CA ILE A 360 -1.76 -5.54 -0.65
C ILE A 360 -2.33 -4.26 -1.24
N LEU A 361 -2.19 -3.11 -0.57
CA LEU A 361 -2.66 -1.80 -1.05
C LEU A 361 -2.05 -1.45 -2.41
N ALA A 362 -0.72 -1.64 -2.58
CA ALA A 362 -0.04 -1.39 -3.84
C ALA A 362 -0.62 -2.23 -4.99
N LYS A 363 -0.86 -3.52 -4.75
CA LYS A 363 -1.46 -4.44 -5.74
C LYS A 363 -2.91 -4.09 -6.06
N GLU A 364 -3.73 -3.88 -5.03
CA GLU A 364 -5.14 -3.58 -5.17
C GLU A 364 -5.41 -2.30 -5.95
N LEU A 365 -4.70 -1.24 -5.60
CA LEU A 365 -4.83 0.03 -6.29
C LEU A 365 -4.00 0.09 -7.58
N ASN A 366 -3.18 -0.91 -7.87
CA ASN A 366 -2.26 -0.94 -9.01
C ASN A 366 -1.45 0.37 -9.13
N VAL A 367 -0.84 0.80 -8.01
CA VAL A 367 0.01 1.98 -7.90
C VAL A 367 1.29 1.64 -7.12
N PRO A 368 2.43 2.29 -7.39
CA PRO A 368 3.59 2.20 -6.52
C PRO A 368 3.29 2.82 -5.14
N VAL A 369 3.80 2.18 -4.10
CA VAL A 369 3.75 2.68 -2.72
C VAL A 369 5.17 2.87 -2.23
N ILE A 370 5.54 4.10 -1.88
CA ILE A 370 6.79 4.44 -1.19
C ILE A 370 6.46 4.54 0.29
N ALA A 371 7.15 3.75 1.12
CA ALA A 371 7.01 3.81 2.57
C ALA A 371 8.38 4.04 3.22
N LEU A 372 8.44 5.04 4.10
CA LEU A 372 9.66 5.37 4.80
C LEU A 372 9.80 4.50 6.05
N SER A 373 11.04 4.13 6.35
CA SER A 373 11.38 3.33 7.53
C SER A 373 12.59 3.88 8.26
N GLN A 374 12.55 3.87 9.58
CA GLN A 374 13.70 4.24 10.39
C GLN A 374 14.54 3.00 10.67
N LEU A 375 15.88 3.15 10.59
CA LEU A 375 16.83 2.09 10.90
C LEU A 375 17.19 2.04 12.38
N ASN A 376 17.58 0.85 12.85
CA ASN A 376 18.09 0.64 14.20
C ASN A 376 19.38 1.45 14.44
N ARG A 377 19.62 1.85 15.71
CA ARG A 377 20.81 2.60 16.11
C ARG A 377 22.12 1.83 15.96
N GLY A 378 22.07 0.50 15.89
CA GLY A 378 23.25 -0.36 15.73
C GLY A 378 24.12 -0.03 14.51
N VAL A 379 23.57 0.60 13.47
CA VAL A 379 24.33 1.06 12.29
C VAL A 379 25.45 2.05 12.68
N GLU A 380 25.21 2.89 13.68
CA GLU A 380 26.15 3.96 14.09
C GLU A 380 27.35 3.44 14.87
N SER A 381 27.31 2.20 15.37
CA SER A 381 28.41 1.56 16.11
C SER A 381 29.46 0.88 15.21
N ARG A 382 29.22 0.80 13.90
CA ARG A 382 30.13 0.19 12.94
C ARG A 382 31.13 1.20 12.39
N ASP A 383 32.30 0.72 11.97
CA ASP A 383 33.30 1.54 11.28
C ASP A 383 32.76 2.07 9.95
N ASP A 384 32.19 1.18 9.12
CA ASP A 384 31.39 1.58 7.96
C ASP A 384 29.91 1.70 8.36
N LYS A 385 29.45 2.93 8.42
CA LYS A 385 28.08 3.28 8.80
C LYS A 385 27.07 3.22 7.65
N ARG A 386 27.47 2.68 6.48
CA ARG A 386 26.55 2.42 5.37
C ARG A 386 25.53 1.37 5.78
N PRO A 387 24.22 1.66 5.61
CA PRO A 387 23.18 0.72 5.97
C PRO A 387 23.21 -0.56 5.15
N LEU A 388 22.84 -1.67 5.80
CA LEU A 388 22.68 -3.00 5.21
C LEU A 388 21.25 -3.50 5.43
N MET A 389 20.84 -4.54 4.68
CA MET A 389 19.51 -5.17 4.84
C MET A 389 19.27 -5.67 6.27
N SER A 390 20.31 -6.14 6.95
CA SER A 390 20.24 -6.55 8.37
C SER A 390 19.85 -5.44 9.34
N ASP A 391 19.98 -4.17 8.96
CA ASP A 391 19.66 -3.03 9.83
C ASP A 391 18.13 -2.72 9.86
N LEU A 392 17.38 -3.39 9.00
CA LEU A 392 15.91 -3.48 9.03
C LEU A 392 15.41 -4.58 10.00
N ARG A 393 16.26 -5.13 10.85
CA ARG A 393 16.08 -6.41 11.59
C ARG A 393 14.87 -6.49 12.53
N GLU A 394 14.34 -5.38 13.02
CA GLU A 394 13.06 -5.35 13.74
C GLU A 394 11.85 -5.49 12.79
N SER A 395 12.10 -5.58 11.49
CA SER A 395 11.15 -5.58 10.40
C SER A 395 11.53 -6.59 9.32
N GLY A 396 11.93 -7.82 9.70
CA GLY A 396 12.30 -8.88 8.73
C GLY A 396 11.21 -9.16 7.68
N SER A 397 9.96 -8.89 8.00
CA SER A 397 8.83 -8.93 7.10
C SER A 397 8.86 -7.81 6.04
N ILE A 398 9.32 -6.60 6.39
CA ILE A 398 9.47 -5.49 5.43
C ILE A 398 10.42 -5.92 4.32
N GLU A 399 11.53 -6.59 4.69
CA GLU A 399 12.45 -7.12 3.70
C GLU A 399 11.77 -8.13 2.76
N GLN A 400 10.91 -9.00 3.26
CA GLN A 400 10.23 -10.02 2.45
C GLN A 400 9.17 -9.42 1.53
N ASP A 401 8.34 -8.50 2.05
CA ASP A 401 7.20 -7.92 1.35
C ASP A 401 7.60 -6.86 0.31
N ALA A 402 8.68 -6.11 0.58
CA ALA A 402 9.15 -5.05 -0.32
C ALA A 402 9.69 -5.61 -1.64
N ASP A 403 9.38 -4.93 -2.74
CA ASP A 403 9.96 -5.21 -4.06
C ASP A 403 11.29 -4.48 -4.24
N VAL A 404 11.40 -3.29 -3.66
CA VAL A 404 12.63 -2.46 -3.65
C VAL A 404 12.89 -1.96 -2.24
N VAL A 405 14.15 -2.03 -1.82
CA VAL A 405 14.62 -1.43 -0.57
C VAL A 405 15.80 -0.51 -0.88
N MET A 406 15.65 0.75 -0.53
CA MET A 406 16.66 1.78 -0.71
C MET A 406 17.07 2.35 0.65
N PHE A 407 18.36 2.56 0.84
CA PHE A 407 18.90 3.22 2.01
C PHE A 407 19.45 4.59 1.64
N VAL A 408 19.13 5.59 2.43
CA VAL A 408 19.70 6.95 2.29
C VAL A 408 20.86 7.08 3.27
N PHE A 409 22.02 7.43 2.75
CA PHE A 409 23.24 7.61 3.53
C PHE A 409 23.96 8.88 3.10
N ARG A 410 24.50 9.60 4.08
CA ARG A 410 25.30 10.80 3.87
C ARG A 410 26.56 10.71 4.72
N GLU A 411 27.69 10.44 4.08
CA GLU A 411 28.98 10.31 4.77
C GLU A 411 29.39 11.62 5.44
N ASN A 412 29.16 12.75 4.76
CA ASN A 412 29.47 14.08 5.28
C ASN A 412 28.82 14.38 6.64
N TYR A 413 27.60 13.86 6.89
CA TYR A 413 26.92 14.02 8.18
C TYR A 413 27.74 13.48 9.35
N TYR A 414 28.35 12.32 9.17
CA TYR A 414 29.18 11.69 10.22
C TYR A 414 30.54 12.36 10.31
N ILE A 415 31.18 12.67 9.17
CA ILE A 415 32.47 13.36 9.13
C ILE A 415 32.39 14.71 9.84
N HIS A 416 31.36 15.51 9.54
CA HIS A 416 31.16 16.83 10.13
C HIS A 416 31.01 16.78 11.67
N ASN A 417 30.33 15.72 12.18
CA ASN A 417 30.16 15.53 13.62
C ASN A 417 31.37 14.90 14.34
N GLU A 418 32.35 14.39 13.60
CA GLU A 418 33.53 13.70 14.12
C GLU A 418 34.82 14.52 13.89
N GLU A 419 34.79 15.86 14.10
CA GLU A 419 35.97 16.70 14.00
C GLU A 419 37.09 16.18 14.92
N PRO A 420 38.30 15.93 14.37
CA PRO A 420 39.40 15.38 15.15
C PRO A 420 39.81 16.29 16.31
N LYS A 421 39.77 15.72 17.52
CA LYS A 421 40.36 16.37 18.72
C LYS A 421 41.74 15.79 18.98
N GLN A 422 42.68 16.64 19.46
CA GLN A 422 44.02 16.17 19.80
C GLN A 422 43.97 15.13 20.93
N LYS A 423 44.63 13.97 20.71
CA LYS A 423 44.72 12.90 21.70
C LYS A 423 45.83 13.15 22.67
N GLN A 424 45.69 12.65 23.92
CA GLN A 424 46.80 12.62 24.89
C GLN A 424 47.95 11.79 24.27
N ASN A 425 49.14 12.36 24.14
CA ASN A 425 50.36 11.79 23.53
C ASN A 425 50.42 11.83 21.98
N GLU A 426 49.61 12.65 21.33
CA GLU A 426 49.72 12.87 19.89
C GLU A 426 50.66 14.03 19.56
N THR A 427 51.60 13.83 18.61
CA THR A 427 52.48 14.92 18.17
C THR A 427 51.66 15.96 17.37
N PRO A 428 52.07 17.26 17.45
CA PRO A 428 51.39 18.33 16.70
C PRO A 428 51.33 18.06 15.19
N GLU A 429 52.37 17.44 14.61
CA GLU A 429 52.42 17.10 13.20
C GLU A 429 51.38 16.04 12.83
N HIS A 430 51.27 15.00 13.65
CA HIS A 430 50.27 13.93 13.42
C HIS A 430 48.82 14.43 13.55
N PHE A 431 48.60 15.32 14.52
CA PHE A 431 47.29 15.97 14.67
C PHE A 431 46.95 16.86 13.48
N THR A 432 47.90 17.65 12.98
CA THR A 432 47.74 18.50 11.80
C THR A 432 47.40 17.67 10.58
N GLN A 433 48.09 16.56 10.33
CA GLN A 433 47.79 15.65 9.24
C GLN A 433 46.37 15.08 9.31
N ARG A 434 45.92 14.66 10.49
CA ARG A 434 44.56 14.17 10.70
C ARG A 434 43.49 15.23 10.43
N ILE A 435 43.77 16.48 10.80
CA ILE A 435 42.88 17.62 10.47
C ILE A 435 42.83 17.85 8.96
N GLU A 436 43.98 17.80 8.28
CA GLU A 436 44.03 17.97 6.82
C GLU A 436 43.28 16.85 6.09
N ASP A 437 43.49 15.61 6.49
CA ASP A 437 42.77 14.46 5.94
C ASP A 437 41.24 14.56 6.19
N TRP A 438 40.84 14.98 7.38
CA TRP A 438 39.45 15.22 7.71
C TRP A 438 38.85 16.34 6.87
N LYS A 439 39.54 17.49 6.72
CA LYS A 439 39.08 18.60 5.88
C LYS A 439 38.99 18.22 4.41
N LYS A 440 39.87 17.35 3.94
CA LYS A 440 39.83 16.83 2.58
C LYS A 440 38.59 15.96 2.37
N ARG A 441 38.36 14.97 3.26
CA ARG A 441 37.16 14.11 3.20
C ARG A 441 35.88 14.90 3.36
N ASP A 442 35.83 15.88 4.26
CA ASP A 442 34.63 16.72 4.44
C ASP A 442 34.29 17.46 3.14
N ARG A 443 35.28 18.04 2.45
CA ARG A 443 35.09 18.69 1.13
C ARG A 443 34.68 17.74 0.04
N GLU A 444 35.28 16.56 -0.04
CA GLU A 444 34.97 15.55 -1.08
C GLU A 444 33.56 14.95 -0.92
N THR A 445 33.05 14.90 0.31
CA THR A 445 31.70 14.34 0.62
C THR A 445 30.62 15.40 0.78
N GLN A 446 31.00 16.68 0.79
CA GLN A 446 30.09 17.81 0.87
C GLN A 446 29.09 17.76 -0.30
N ASN A 447 27.81 17.99 0.00
CA ASN A 447 26.72 17.95 -0.97
C ASN A 447 26.53 16.59 -1.71
N LEU A 448 27.09 15.51 -1.16
CA LEU A 448 26.88 14.16 -1.66
C LEU A 448 25.93 13.37 -0.76
N ALA A 449 25.03 12.65 -1.40
CA ALA A 449 24.21 11.62 -0.77
C ALA A 449 24.31 10.33 -1.57
N GLU A 450 24.27 9.21 -0.88
CA GLU A 450 24.23 7.88 -1.46
C GLU A 450 22.84 7.28 -1.26
N VAL A 451 22.23 6.78 -2.35
CA VAL A 451 21.07 5.91 -2.30
C VAL A 451 21.53 4.50 -2.61
N ILE A 452 21.54 3.66 -1.58
CA ILE A 452 22.00 2.27 -1.65
C ILE A 452 20.77 1.39 -1.89
N ILE A 453 20.70 0.74 -3.06
CA ILE A 453 19.64 -0.21 -3.39
C ILE A 453 20.05 -1.57 -2.84
N GLY A 454 19.53 -1.92 -1.67
CA GLY A 454 19.85 -3.17 -0.99
C GLY A 454 19.04 -4.36 -1.51
N LYS A 455 17.84 -4.09 -2.06
CA LYS A 455 16.97 -5.09 -2.69
C LYS A 455 16.26 -4.50 -3.90
N GLN A 456 16.18 -5.27 -4.99
CA GLN A 456 15.35 -4.98 -6.15
C GLN A 456 14.95 -6.32 -6.79
N ARG A 457 13.64 -6.62 -6.85
CA ARG A 457 13.16 -7.91 -7.38
C ARG A 457 13.40 -8.06 -8.89
N HIS A 458 13.33 -6.97 -9.63
CA HIS A 458 13.37 -6.97 -11.09
C HIS A 458 14.59 -6.24 -11.66
N GLY A 459 15.64 -6.05 -10.86
CA GLY A 459 16.84 -5.34 -11.29
C GLY A 459 18.04 -5.54 -10.36
N PRO A 460 19.20 -4.99 -10.74
CA PRO A 460 20.41 -5.13 -9.96
C PRO A 460 20.42 -4.22 -8.73
N THR A 461 20.96 -4.72 -7.63
CA THR A 461 21.33 -3.92 -6.45
C THR A 461 22.52 -3.03 -6.75
N GLY A 462 22.80 -2.07 -5.89
CA GLY A 462 23.98 -1.19 -6.01
C GLY A 462 23.76 0.18 -5.40
N MET A 463 24.64 1.11 -5.69
CA MET A 463 24.63 2.45 -5.12
C MET A 463 24.51 3.51 -6.22
N VAL A 464 23.72 4.54 -5.92
CA VAL A 464 23.55 5.72 -6.76
C VAL A 464 23.98 6.94 -5.94
N LYS A 465 24.90 7.75 -6.47
CA LYS A 465 25.27 9.02 -5.87
C LYS A 465 24.37 10.13 -6.40
N LEU A 466 23.85 10.95 -5.51
CA LEU A 466 22.99 12.10 -5.79
C LEU A 466 23.62 13.37 -5.20
N PHE A 467 23.29 14.51 -5.79
CA PHE A 467 23.54 15.81 -5.18
C PHE A 467 22.58 16.00 -4.00
N TRP A 468 23.10 16.58 -2.93
CA TRP A 468 22.33 16.97 -1.75
C TRP A 468 22.59 18.43 -1.38
N ASN A 469 21.54 19.21 -1.26
CA ASN A 469 21.60 20.56 -0.72
C ASN A 469 20.78 20.65 0.57
N GLY A 470 21.48 20.76 1.70
CA GLY A 470 20.86 20.80 3.02
C GLY A 470 20.04 22.07 3.30
N GLN A 471 20.39 23.21 2.67
CA GLN A 471 19.69 24.47 2.86
C GLN A 471 18.26 24.42 2.31
N TYR A 472 18.05 23.69 1.21
CA TYR A 472 16.77 23.56 0.52
C TYR A 472 16.12 22.19 0.70
N ALA A 473 16.74 21.32 1.51
CA ALA A 473 16.33 19.91 1.66
C ALA A 473 16.14 19.20 0.29
N GLN A 474 17.02 19.49 -0.67
CA GLN A 474 16.91 19.08 -2.06
C GLN A 474 17.90 17.98 -2.41
N PHE A 475 17.36 16.90 -3.00
CA PHE A 475 18.13 15.94 -3.79
C PHE A 475 18.09 16.34 -5.26
N GLY A 476 19.18 16.12 -5.98
CA GLY A 476 19.28 16.44 -7.40
C GLY A 476 20.24 15.51 -8.13
N ASN A 477 20.29 15.70 -9.43
CA ASN A 477 21.24 15.01 -10.29
C ASN A 477 22.65 15.60 -10.11
N LEU A 478 23.66 14.75 -10.04
CA LEU A 478 25.04 15.20 -10.14
C LEU A 478 25.30 15.62 -11.58
N ALA A 479 26.03 16.72 -11.79
CA ALA A 479 26.53 17.09 -13.10
C ALA A 479 27.29 15.89 -13.70
N SER A 480 27.08 15.62 -14.99
CA SER A 480 27.84 14.61 -15.71
C SER A 480 29.30 15.02 -15.72
N GLU A 481 30.22 14.07 -15.55
CA GLU A 481 31.68 14.32 -15.65
C GLU A 481 32.05 14.93 -17.02
N GLU A 482 31.25 14.74 -18.05
CA GLU A 482 31.39 15.33 -19.39
C GLU A 482 31.02 16.83 -19.44
N ALA A 483 30.40 17.41 -18.42
CA ALA A 483 30.00 18.81 -18.39
C ALA A 483 31.02 19.71 -17.63
N LEU A 484 32.14 19.18 -17.17
CA LEU A 484 33.24 20.00 -16.70
C LEU A 484 33.96 20.58 -17.92
N PRO A 485 34.04 21.93 -18.09
CA PRO A 485 34.88 22.49 -19.16
C PRO A 485 36.30 21.98 -18.90
N GLU A 486 36.94 21.45 -19.97
CA GLU A 486 38.35 21.12 -19.92
C GLU A 486 39.09 22.34 -19.36
N GLN A 487 39.78 22.15 -18.21
CA GLN A 487 40.70 23.17 -17.71
C GLN A 487 41.72 23.38 -18.79
N ILE A 488 41.59 24.50 -19.51
CA ILE A 488 42.58 24.97 -20.44
C ILE A 488 43.83 25.19 -19.60
N GLY A 489 44.72 24.20 -19.64
CA GLY A 489 46.07 24.33 -19.12
C GLY A 489 46.79 25.43 -19.87
N GLY A 490 47.14 26.49 -19.12
CA GLY A 490 48.10 27.51 -19.52
C GLY A 490 49.19 27.54 -18.49
#